data_dbcad2701fddec154d43ab64a7c92b88
#
_entry.id   dbcad2701fddec154d43ab64a7c92b88
#
_cell.length_a   1.000
_cell.length_b   1.000
_cell.length_c   1.000
_cell.angle_alpha   90.00
_cell.angle_beta   90.00
_cell.angle_gamma   90.00
#
_symmetry.space_group_name_H-M   'P 1'
#
loop_
_entity.id
_entity.type
_entity.pdbx_description
1 polymer ?
#
loop_
_entity_poly.entity_id
_entity_poly.type
_entity_poly.pdbx_seq_one_letter_code
_entity_poly.pdbx_strand_id
1 'polypeptide(L)'
;MTKSDKSTPTANDQTKTPLPMWKKPWVKNSLTVLLFVAAFLLIRPIMQGDVIQGQAPAMQVQTITGKQINLQALNQQGKPVLVHIWATWCPICSASKGGIESISKDYDVINIATQSLDDDQLLDYAKEHEMNPDLIVNDLSGHWMTTFGAKAVPADFVIAPSGKIEFVEVGFTTSWGLRLRLWWSQL
;
A
#
# COMPACT_ATOMS: atom_id res chain seq x y z
N MET A 1 -34.44 -41.19 -73.38
CA MET A 1 -33.15 -41.61 -72.83
C MET A 1 -32.81 -40.65 -71.68
N THR A 2 -33.20 -41.03 -70.56
CA THR A 2 -33.10 -40.21 -69.35
C THR A 2 -32.36 -40.98 -68.25
N LYS A 3 -31.23 -40.43 -67.80
CA LYS A 3 -30.44 -40.97 -66.75
C LYS A 3 -30.69 -40.18 -65.48
N SER A 4 -31.36 -40.86 -64.56
CA SER A 4 -31.57 -40.42 -63.17
C SER A 4 -30.25 -40.50 -62.43
N ASP A 5 -29.80 -39.41 -61.83
CA ASP A 5 -28.68 -39.43 -60.93
C ASP A 5 -29.19 -39.23 -59.51
N LYS A 6 -28.90 -40.21 -58.67
CA LYS A 6 -29.42 -40.35 -57.32
C LYS A 6 -28.29 -39.94 -56.35
N SER A 7 -28.27 -38.67 -55.93
CA SER A 7 -27.35 -38.20 -54.92
C SER A 7 -27.80 -38.62 -53.52
N THR A 8 -26.99 -39.42 -52.90
CA THR A 8 -27.11 -39.89 -51.53
C THR A 8 -26.72 -38.76 -50.56
N PRO A 9 -27.45 -38.44 -49.51
CA PRO A 9 -27.01 -37.50 -48.49
C PRO A 9 -26.09 -38.25 -47.48
N THR A 10 -24.85 -37.84 -47.41
CA THR A 10 -23.93 -38.25 -46.37
C THR A 10 -24.31 -37.57 -45.02
N ALA A 11 -24.97 -38.30 -44.17
CA ALA A 11 -25.17 -37.92 -42.79
C ALA A 11 -23.83 -38.06 -42.04
N ASN A 12 -23.19 -36.95 -41.73
CA ASN A 12 -22.13 -36.91 -40.73
C ASN A 12 -22.61 -36.01 -39.58
N ASP A 13 -23.54 -36.57 -38.81
CA ASP A 13 -23.94 -36.02 -37.51
C ASP A 13 -22.94 -36.51 -36.46
N GLN A 14 -21.84 -35.74 -36.32
CA GLN A 14 -20.95 -35.90 -35.17
C GLN A 14 -21.59 -35.16 -33.99
N THR A 15 -22.34 -35.91 -33.16
CA THR A 15 -22.76 -35.52 -31.82
C THR A 15 -21.52 -35.20 -31.00
N LYS A 16 -21.15 -33.91 -30.96
CA LYS A 16 -20.12 -33.39 -30.05
C LYS A 16 -20.62 -33.58 -28.62
N THR A 17 -20.18 -34.63 -27.95
CA THR A 17 -20.37 -34.81 -26.52
C THR A 17 -19.87 -33.58 -25.80
N PRO A 18 -20.69 -32.92 -24.96
CA PRO A 18 -20.25 -31.72 -24.22
C PRO A 18 -19.09 -32.10 -23.31
N LEU A 19 -17.98 -31.37 -23.43
CA LEU A 19 -16.81 -31.52 -22.55
C LEU A 19 -17.24 -31.39 -21.10
N PRO A 20 -16.76 -32.27 -20.19
CA PRO A 20 -17.07 -32.18 -18.77
C PRO A 20 -16.67 -30.78 -18.25
N MET A 21 -17.47 -30.19 -17.37
CA MET A 21 -17.36 -28.78 -16.90
C MET A 21 -15.95 -28.39 -16.43
N TRP A 22 -15.19 -29.31 -15.86
CA TRP A 22 -13.81 -29.11 -15.42
C TRP A 22 -12.76 -29.00 -16.56
N LYS A 23 -13.10 -29.43 -17.78
CA LYS A 23 -12.23 -29.27 -18.97
C LYS A 23 -12.47 -27.98 -19.74
N LYS A 24 -13.43 -27.15 -19.34
CA LYS A 24 -13.67 -25.84 -19.97
C LYS A 24 -12.51 -24.90 -19.63
N PRO A 25 -11.95 -24.17 -20.59
CA PRO A 25 -10.82 -23.24 -20.39
C PRO A 25 -11.12 -22.21 -19.30
N TRP A 26 -12.37 -21.80 -19.15
CA TRP A 26 -12.83 -20.89 -18.14
C TRP A 26 -12.63 -21.42 -16.71
N VAL A 27 -12.95 -22.69 -16.45
CA VAL A 27 -12.79 -23.30 -15.11
C VAL A 27 -11.32 -23.40 -14.73
N LYS A 28 -10.44 -23.74 -15.69
CA LYS A 28 -8.99 -23.75 -15.46
C LYS A 28 -8.46 -22.36 -15.15
N ASN A 29 -8.90 -21.33 -15.88
CA ASN A 29 -8.51 -19.95 -15.63
C ASN A 29 -9.01 -19.45 -14.28
N SER A 30 -10.25 -19.77 -13.88
CA SER A 30 -10.81 -19.42 -12.58
C SER A 30 -10.06 -20.07 -11.43
N LEU A 31 -9.68 -21.36 -11.56
CA LEU A 31 -8.89 -22.06 -10.55
C LEU A 31 -7.48 -21.45 -10.43
N THR A 32 -6.87 -21.10 -11.54
CA THR A 32 -5.56 -20.43 -11.57
C THR A 32 -5.63 -19.07 -10.87
N VAL A 33 -6.63 -18.24 -11.18
CA VAL A 33 -6.84 -16.95 -10.51
C VAL A 33 -7.06 -17.15 -9.02
N LEU A 34 -7.87 -18.12 -8.61
CA LEU A 34 -8.13 -18.43 -7.20
C LEU A 34 -6.86 -18.86 -6.46
N LEU A 35 -6.01 -19.65 -7.11
CA LEU A 35 -4.70 -20.06 -6.57
C LEU A 35 -3.76 -18.85 -6.40
N PHE A 36 -3.71 -17.95 -7.39
CA PHE A 36 -2.92 -16.72 -7.27
C PHE A 36 -3.43 -15.80 -6.16
N VAL A 37 -4.75 -15.64 -6.04
CA VAL A 37 -5.36 -14.86 -4.95
C VAL A 37 -5.06 -15.50 -3.60
N ALA A 38 -5.21 -16.82 -3.48
CA ALA A 38 -4.89 -17.54 -2.25
C ALA A 38 -3.40 -17.43 -1.89
N ALA A 39 -2.50 -17.61 -2.86
CA ALA A 39 -1.07 -17.43 -2.66
C ALA A 39 -0.74 -15.97 -2.22
N PHE A 40 -1.33 -14.98 -2.87
CA PHE A 40 -1.17 -13.59 -2.50
C PHE A 40 -1.63 -13.31 -1.07
N LEU A 41 -2.82 -13.82 -0.68
CA LEU A 41 -3.35 -13.66 0.69
C LEU A 41 -2.49 -14.37 1.74
N LEU A 42 -1.86 -15.50 1.41
CA LEU A 42 -0.96 -16.23 2.30
C LEU A 42 0.42 -15.58 2.44
N ILE A 43 0.90 -14.93 1.38
CA ILE A 43 2.21 -14.27 1.37
C ILE A 43 2.13 -12.87 2.02
N ARG A 44 0.98 -12.20 1.90
CA ARG A 44 0.78 -10.84 2.42
C ARG A 44 1.19 -10.64 3.89
N PRO A 45 0.78 -11.49 4.87
CA PRO A 45 1.18 -11.32 6.26
C PRO A 45 2.69 -11.51 6.47
N ILE A 46 3.34 -12.36 5.66
CA ILE A 46 4.79 -12.55 5.73
C ILE A 46 5.54 -11.30 5.26
N MET A 47 5.02 -10.61 4.25
CA MET A 47 5.59 -9.37 3.72
C MET A 47 5.39 -8.17 4.65
N GLN A 48 4.32 -8.13 5.43
CA GLN A 48 4.04 -7.04 6.37
C GLN A 48 5.03 -7.02 7.55
N GLY A 49 5.66 -8.16 7.89
CA GLY A 49 6.59 -8.27 9.01
C GLY A 49 5.88 -8.22 10.38
N ASP A 50 6.65 -7.98 11.43
CA ASP A 50 6.14 -7.86 12.81
C ASP A 50 5.75 -6.41 13.13
N VAL A 51 4.93 -5.80 12.25
CA VAL A 51 4.46 -4.43 12.48
C VAL A 51 3.68 -4.34 13.78
N ILE A 52 3.93 -3.27 14.54
CA ILE A 52 3.23 -3.07 15.80
C ILE A 52 1.73 -2.89 15.58
N GLN A 53 0.96 -3.41 16.53
CA GLN A 53 -0.48 -3.28 16.58
C GLN A 53 -0.91 -2.71 17.94
N GLY A 54 -2.11 -2.16 18.00
CA GLY A 54 -2.62 -1.55 19.23
C GLY A 54 -2.21 -0.09 19.35
N GLN A 55 -1.76 0.35 20.52
CA GLN A 55 -1.39 1.75 20.76
C GLN A 55 -0.10 2.11 20.02
N ALA A 56 -0.12 3.26 19.34
CA ALA A 56 1.07 3.82 18.73
C ALA A 56 2.12 4.17 19.80
N PRO A 57 3.42 4.02 19.49
CA PRO A 57 4.47 4.37 20.44
C PRO A 57 4.42 5.87 20.76
N ALA A 58 4.88 6.23 21.96
CA ALA A 58 5.09 7.63 22.29
C ALA A 58 6.16 8.20 21.34
N MET A 59 5.75 9.24 20.59
CA MET A 59 6.61 9.81 19.58
C MET A 59 6.70 11.32 19.74
N GLN A 60 7.88 11.79 20.09
CA GLN A 60 8.23 13.21 20.09
C GLN A 60 9.49 13.37 19.24
N VAL A 61 9.37 14.11 18.18
CA VAL A 61 10.40 14.22 17.13
C VAL A 61 10.55 15.65 16.67
N GLN A 62 11.69 15.93 16.05
CA GLN A 62 11.96 17.20 15.38
C GLN A 62 12.08 16.96 13.89
N THR A 63 11.47 17.83 13.10
CA THR A 63 11.62 17.81 11.63
C THR A 63 12.99 18.37 11.23
N ILE A 64 13.37 18.17 9.98
CA ILE A 64 14.61 18.72 9.40
C ILE A 64 14.64 20.26 9.38
N THR A 65 13.50 20.92 9.61
CA THR A 65 13.41 22.38 9.76
C THR A 65 13.42 22.84 11.22
N GLY A 66 13.49 21.90 12.18
CA GLY A 66 13.49 22.21 13.62
C GLY A 66 12.12 22.26 14.28
N LYS A 67 11.02 22.02 13.54
CA LYS A 67 9.66 21.99 14.08
C LYS A 67 9.47 20.75 14.98
N GLN A 68 8.96 20.95 16.19
CA GLN A 68 8.64 19.86 17.10
C GLN A 68 7.29 19.24 16.77
N ILE A 69 7.23 17.93 16.70
CA ILE A 69 6.02 17.15 16.49
C ILE A 69 5.87 16.15 17.66
N ASN A 70 4.66 16.13 18.23
CA ASN A 70 4.28 15.16 19.25
C ASN A 70 3.03 14.43 18.77
N LEU A 71 3.16 13.13 18.50
CA LEU A 71 2.08 12.30 17.98
C LEU A 71 0.86 12.28 18.91
N GLN A 72 1.09 12.17 20.23
CA GLN A 72 0.01 12.14 21.20
C GLN A 72 -0.77 13.45 21.25
N ALA A 73 -0.07 14.59 21.11
CA ALA A 73 -0.70 15.90 21.04
C ALA A 73 -1.52 16.07 19.74
N LEU A 74 -1.06 15.51 18.61
CA LEU A 74 -1.84 15.49 17.36
C LEU A 74 -3.11 14.65 17.53
N ASN A 75 -3.01 13.45 18.08
CA ASN A 75 -4.18 12.59 18.33
C ASN A 75 -5.24 13.27 19.21
N GLN A 76 -4.82 14.06 20.22
CA GLN A 76 -5.73 14.80 21.11
C GLN A 76 -6.55 15.88 20.37
N GLN A 77 -6.18 16.26 19.15
CA GLN A 77 -6.97 17.18 18.32
C GLN A 77 -8.20 16.51 17.70
N GLY A 78 -8.40 15.21 17.93
CA GLY A 78 -9.56 14.46 17.44
C GLY A 78 -9.47 14.09 15.94
N LYS A 79 -8.27 14.16 15.35
CA LYS A 79 -8.03 13.78 13.96
C LYS A 79 -7.07 12.59 13.88
N PRO A 80 -7.21 11.74 12.86
CA PRO A 80 -6.23 10.67 12.63
C PRO A 80 -4.93 11.25 12.11
N VAL A 81 -3.85 10.54 12.38
CA VAL A 81 -2.50 10.89 11.94
C VAL A 81 -1.98 9.80 11.02
N LEU A 82 -1.38 10.19 9.90
CA LEU A 82 -0.63 9.29 9.03
C LEU A 82 0.87 9.35 9.40
N VAL A 83 1.43 8.22 9.79
CA VAL A 83 2.89 8.05 9.87
C VAL A 83 3.34 7.31 8.61
N HIS A 84 4.09 8.01 7.76
CA HIS A 84 4.64 7.50 6.51
C HIS A 84 6.14 7.30 6.64
N ILE A 85 6.62 6.05 6.53
CA ILE A 85 8.04 5.72 6.60
C ILE A 85 8.53 5.42 5.18
N TRP A 86 9.56 6.12 4.75
CA TRP A 86 10.10 6.04 3.39
C TRP A 86 11.62 6.23 3.37
N ALA A 87 12.23 6.09 2.19
CA ALA A 87 13.66 6.35 2.02
C ALA A 87 13.96 6.99 0.65
N THR A 88 15.02 7.79 0.58
CA THR A 88 15.45 8.47 -0.66
C THR A 88 15.91 7.49 -1.75
N TRP A 89 16.50 6.37 -1.34
CA TRP A 89 16.98 5.30 -2.23
C TRP A 89 15.87 4.34 -2.70
N CYS A 90 14.61 4.53 -2.27
CA CYS A 90 13.50 3.63 -2.56
C CYS A 90 12.71 4.11 -3.81
N PRO A 91 12.78 3.42 -4.96
CA PRO A 91 12.08 3.86 -6.16
C PRO A 91 10.56 3.89 -6.03
N ILE A 92 9.99 2.93 -5.28
CA ILE A 92 8.54 2.84 -5.03
C ILE A 92 8.07 4.01 -4.16
N CYS A 93 8.89 4.46 -3.20
CA CYS A 93 8.59 5.63 -2.37
C CYS A 93 8.49 6.91 -3.21
N SER A 94 9.32 7.04 -4.25
CA SER A 94 9.24 8.17 -5.19
C SER A 94 7.88 8.28 -5.88
N ALA A 95 7.23 7.15 -6.16
CA ALA A 95 5.90 7.13 -6.78
C ALA A 95 4.78 7.57 -5.80
N SER A 96 4.97 7.45 -4.49
CA SER A 96 3.97 7.80 -3.46
C SER A 96 4.07 9.27 -2.99
N LYS A 97 5.21 9.96 -3.21
CA LYS A 97 5.47 11.32 -2.69
C LYS A 97 4.32 12.30 -2.93
N GLY A 98 3.90 12.49 -4.16
CA GLY A 98 2.81 13.42 -4.49
C GLY A 98 1.47 13.07 -3.82
N GLY A 99 1.23 11.77 -3.59
CA GLY A 99 0.08 11.28 -2.85
C GLY A 99 0.12 11.69 -1.37
N ILE A 100 1.27 11.53 -0.73
CA ILE A 100 1.50 11.91 0.67
C ILE A 100 1.40 13.42 0.85
N GLU A 101 2.03 14.21 -0.04
CA GLU A 101 1.91 15.67 -0.03
C GLU A 101 0.45 16.14 -0.24
N SER A 102 -0.31 15.44 -1.07
CA SER A 102 -1.75 15.73 -1.21
C SER A 102 -2.52 15.46 0.08
N ILE A 103 -2.22 14.35 0.78
CA ILE A 103 -2.87 13.97 2.04
C ILE A 103 -2.57 14.97 3.15
N SER A 104 -1.34 15.51 3.22
CA SER A 104 -0.91 16.45 4.25
C SER A 104 -1.67 17.79 4.24
N LYS A 105 -2.41 18.07 3.18
CA LYS A 105 -3.28 19.27 3.10
C LYS A 105 -4.54 19.14 3.95
N ASP A 106 -4.98 17.92 4.23
CA ASP A 106 -6.25 17.65 4.92
C ASP A 106 -6.07 16.90 6.25
N TYR A 107 -4.96 16.17 6.38
CA TYR A 107 -4.65 15.33 7.53
C TYR A 107 -3.24 15.61 8.07
N ASP A 108 -3.05 15.36 9.36
CA ASP A 108 -1.73 15.42 9.95
C ASP A 108 -0.86 14.25 9.45
N VAL A 109 0.32 14.58 8.94
CA VAL A 109 1.29 13.60 8.42
C VAL A 109 2.62 13.77 9.13
N ILE A 110 3.18 12.66 9.61
CA ILE A 110 4.56 12.56 10.07
C ILE A 110 5.31 11.74 9.01
N ASN A 111 6.23 12.40 8.31
CA ASN A 111 6.90 11.85 7.14
C ASN A 111 8.34 11.46 7.51
N ILE A 112 8.59 10.18 7.79
CA ILE A 112 9.85 9.67 8.34
C ILE A 112 10.76 9.20 7.22
N ALA A 113 11.86 9.90 6.99
CA ALA A 113 12.93 9.51 6.07
C ALA A 113 13.92 8.59 6.79
N THR A 114 13.76 7.28 6.65
CA THR A 114 14.61 6.31 7.34
C THR A 114 15.86 5.97 6.56
N GLN A 115 17.01 5.83 7.27
CA GLN A 115 18.28 5.34 6.73
C GLN A 115 18.67 5.99 5.38
N SER A 116 18.43 7.29 5.26
CA SER A 116 18.56 8.02 4.00
C SER A 116 19.78 8.96 4.03
N LEU A 117 19.55 10.24 4.11
CA LEU A 117 20.52 11.33 4.00
C LEU A 117 20.62 12.06 5.36
N ASP A 118 21.60 12.93 5.52
CA ASP A 118 21.63 13.88 6.64
C ASP A 118 20.58 15.00 6.44
N ASP A 119 20.40 15.86 7.45
CA ASP A 119 19.34 16.87 7.46
C ASP A 119 19.50 17.89 6.32
N ASP A 120 20.71 18.35 6.03
CA ASP A 120 20.99 19.32 4.97
C ASP A 120 20.68 18.71 3.59
N GLN A 121 21.14 17.49 3.36
CA GLN A 121 20.88 16.76 2.13
C GLN A 121 19.40 16.40 1.96
N LEU A 122 18.70 16.06 3.05
CA LEU A 122 17.24 15.84 3.02
C LEU A 122 16.47 17.12 2.72
N LEU A 123 16.95 18.27 3.22
CA LEU A 123 16.35 19.57 2.92
C LEU A 123 16.46 19.88 1.43
N ASP A 124 17.62 19.63 0.83
CA ASP A 124 17.83 19.84 -0.60
C ASP A 124 17.01 18.85 -1.44
N TYR A 125 16.97 17.57 -1.03
CA TYR A 125 16.12 16.57 -1.63
C TYR A 125 14.63 16.96 -1.57
N ALA A 126 14.16 17.48 -0.44
CA ALA A 126 12.78 17.93 -0.28
C ALA A 126 12.44 19.09 -1.22
N LYS A 127 13.35 20.06 -1.39
CA LYS A 127 13.19 21.17 -2.34
C LYS A 127 13.12 20.66 -3.79
N GLU A 128 14.05 19.79 -4.19
CA GLU A 128 14.11 19.23 -5.55
C GLU A 128 12.84 18.45 -5.91
N HIS A 129 12.22 17.80 -4.91
CA HIS A 129 11.08 16.93 -5.10
C HIS A 129 9.74 17.54 -4.65
N GLU A 130 9.69 18.85 -4.42
CA GLU A 130 8.48 19.59 -4.02
C GLU A 130 7.78 19.02 -2.77
N MET A 131 8.56 18.51 -1.80
CA MET A 131 8.07 17.98 -0.54
C MET A 131 8.09 19.06 0.54
N ASN A 132 7.13 19.00 1.47
CA ASN A 132 7.09 19.90 2.61
C ASN A 132 8.13 19.48 3.68
N PRO A 133 9.22 20.22 3.88
CA PRO A 133 10.26 19.84 4.84
C PRO A 133 9.81 19.91 6.30
N ASP A 134 8.75 20.68 6.60
CA ASP A 134 8.17 20.80 7.95
C ASP A 134 7.46 19.52 8.43
N LEU A 135 7.29 18.55 7.56
CA LEU A 135 6.71 17.25 7.87
C LEU A 135 7.77 16.14 7.93
N ILE A 136 8.98 16.40 7.42
CA ILE A 136 10.02 15.37 7.29
C ILE A 136 10.81 15.25 8.58
N VAL A 137 10.84 14.05 9.12
CA VAL A 137 11.64 13.63 10.27
C VAL A 137 12.77 12.75 9.78
N ASN A 138 14.01 13.09 10.11
CA ASN A 138 15.16 12.24 9.78
C ASN A 138 15.29 11.08 10.76
N ASP A 139 15.29 9.87 10.24
CA ASP A 139 15.51 8.62 10.98
C ASP A 139 16.77 7.91 10.46
N LEU A 140 17.89 8.59 10.50
CA LEU A 140 19.17 8.10 9.95
C LEU A 140 19.57 6.74 10.53
N SER A 141 19.28 6.50 11.81
CA SER A 141 19.56 5.24 12.49
C SER A 141 18.59 4.11 12.19
N GLY A 142 17.40 4.39 11.62
CA GLY A 142 16.31 3.44 11.46
C GLY A 142 15.58 3.13 12.76
N HIS A 143 15.71 4.00 13.76
CA HIS A 143 15.07 3.83 15.07
C HIS A 143 13.54 3.74 14.95
N TRP A 144 12.93 4.69 14.24
CA TRP A 144 11.48 4.73 14.08
C TRP A 144 10.97 3.60 13.18
N MET A 145 11.70 3.28 12.11
CA MET A 145 11.39 2.12 11.29
C MET A 145 11.32 0.84 12.14
N THR A 146 12.33 0.63 13.00
CA THR A 146 12.38 -0.51 13.93
C THR A 146 11.29 -0.45 14.98
N THR A 147 11.04 0.73 15.57
CA THR A 147 10.01 0.92 16.61
C THR A 147 8.61 0.60 16.09
N PHE A 148 8.30 0.97 14.85
CA PHE A 148 7.04 0.60 14.20
C PHE A 148 7.03 -0.84 13.65
N GLY A 149 8.14 -1.57 13.74
CA GLY A 149 8.28 -2.95 13.25
C GLY A 149 8.26 -3.08 11.73
N ALA A 150 8.45 -1.97 11.00
CA ALA A 150 8.50 -2.00 9.54
C ALA A 150 9.80 -2.63 9.05
N LYS A 151 9.69 -3.62 8.17
CA LYS A 151 10.84 -4.32 7.58
C LYS A 151 11.12 -3.90 6.13
N ALA A 152 10.25 -3.11 5.55
CA ALA A 152 10.38 -2.58 4.19
C ALA A 152 9.72 -1.20 4.10
N VAL A 153 10.12 -0.44 3.08
CA VAL A 153 9.58 0.88 2.75
C VAL A 153 8.97 0.87 1.35
N PRO A 154 7.93 1.67 1.09
CA PRO A 154 7.24 2.53 2.04
C PRO A 154 6.40 1.73 3.04
N ALA A 155 6.17 2.29 4.23
CA ALA A 155 5.26 1.75 5.23
C ALA A 155 4.39 2.87 5.80
N ASP A 156 3.08 2.64 5.79
CA ASP A 156 2.06 3.59 6.20
C ASP A 156 1.30 3.09 7.42
N PHE A 157 1.24 3.92 8.46
CA PHE A 157 0.50 3.64 9.67
C PHE A 157 -0.57 4.70 9.86
N VAL A 158 -1.84 4.28 9.82
CA VAL A 158 -2.98 5.14 10.12
C VAL A 158 -3.31 5.02 11.60
N ILE A 159 -3.13 6.13 12.33
CA ILE A 159 -3.32 6.21 13.76
C ILE A 159 -4.61 6.98 14.02
N ALA A 160 -5.58 6.32 14.67
CA ALA A 160 -6.84 6.94 15.04
C ALA A 160 -6.67 8.04 16.10
N PRO A 161 -7.67 8.91 16.30
CA PRO A 161 -7.67 9.90 17.39
C PRO A 161 -7.46 9.30 18.77
N SER A 162 -7.85 8.04 18.98
CA SER A 162 -7.60 7.28 20.21
C SER A 162 -6.13 6.94 20.45
N GLY A 163 -5.25 7.19 19.48
CA GLY A 163 -3.86 6.77 19.50
C GLY A 163 -3.63 5.33 19.06
N LYS A 164 -4.67 4.61 18.69
CA LYS A 164 -4.57 3.23 18.20
C LYS A 164 -4.17 3.19 16.74
N ILE A 165 -3.24 2.29 16.39
CA ILE A 165 -2.93 1.96 14.99
C ILE A 165 -4.07 1.10 14.46
N GLU A 166 -4.83 1.62 13.50
CA GLU A 166 -5.97 0.91 12.92
C GLU A 166 -5.63 0.24 11.59
N PHE A 167 -4.76 0.87 10.80
CA PHE A 167 -4.33 0.30 9.53
C PHE A 167 -2.82 0.38 9.39
N VAL A 168 -2.25 -0.68 8.85
CA VAL A 168 -0.84 -0.75 8.47
C VAL A 168 -0.76 -1.26 7.04
N GLU A 169 -0.06 -0.53 6.20
CA GLU A 169 0.23 -0.93 4.83
C GLU A 169 1.74 -0.91 4.58
N VAL A 170 2.28 -1.99 4.06
CA VAL A 170 3.68 -2.10 3.66
C VAL A 170 3.76 -2.28 2.15
N GLY A 171 4.54 -1.43 1.50
CA GLY A 171 4.59 -1.32 0.05
C GLY A 171 3.72 -0.18 -0.49
N PHE A 172 3.62 -0.09 -1.82
CA PHE A 172 2.89 0.99 -2.47
C PHE A 172 1.40 0.96 -2.14
N THR A 173 0.90 2.08 -1.62
CA THR A 173 -0.53 2.31 -1.40
C THR A 173 -0.95 3.59 -2.13
N THR A 174 -2.12 3.56 -2.76
CA THR A 174 -2.65 4.73 -3.44
C THR A 174 -3.10 5.79 -2.43
N SER A 175 -2.97 7.08 -2.77
CA SER A 175 -3.47 8.20 -1.94
C SER A 175 -4.97 8.07 -1.63
N TRP A 176 -5.76 7.57 -2.56
CA TRP A 176 -7.18 7.25 -2.36
C TRP A 176 -7.40 6.20 -1.28
N GLY A 177 -6.61 5.12 -1.31
CA GLY A 177 -6.67 4.06 -0.32
C GLY A 177 -6.32 4.56 1.09
N LEU A 178 -5.28 5.41 1.20
CA LEU A 178 -4.90 6.02 2.48
C LEU A 178 -5.96 7.01 2.98
N ARG A 179 -6.51 7.86 2.11
CA ARG A 179 -7.58 8.80 2.47
C ARG A 179 -8.84 8.09 2.99
N LEU A 180 -9.22 6.96 2.37
CA LEU A 180 -10.35 6.17 2.83
C LEU A 180 -10.11 5.60 4.24
N ARG A 181 -8.89 5.12 4.53
CA ARG A 181 -8.53 4.60 5.85
C ARG A 181 -8.48 5.70 6.91
N LEU A 182 -7.90 6.85 6.56
CA LEU A 182 -7.88 8.03 7.44
C LEU A 182 -9.30 8.50 7.75
N TRP A 183 -10.16 8.58 6.76
CA TRP A 183 -11.57 8.90 6.97
C TRP A 183 -12.28 7.86 7.85
N TRP A 184 -12.04 6.58 7.61
CA TRP A 184 -12.65 5.50 8.39
C TRP A 184 -12.22 5.53 9.86
N SER A 185 -10.96 5.84 10.14
CA SER A 185 -10.42 5.88 11.51
C SER A 185 -10.91 7.04 12.36
N GLN A 186 -11.71 7.96 11.78
CA GLN A 186 -12.39 9.03 12.52
C GLN A 186 -13.76 8.62 13.07
N LEU A 187 -14.32 7.51 12.56
CA LEU A 187 -15.67 7.05 12.91
C LEU A 187 -15.68 6.27 14.22
#